data_608b8a41623da75ad9ae584b24b5878a
#
_entry.id   608b8a41623da75ad9ae584b24b5878a
#
_cell.length_a   1.000
_cell.length_b   1.000
_cell.length_c   1.000
_cell.angle_alpha   90.00
_cell.angle_beta   90.00
_cell.angle_gamma   90.00
#
_symmetry.space_group_name_H-M   'P 1'
#
loop_
_entity.id
_entity.type
_entity.pdbx_description
1 polymer ?
#
loop_
_entity_poly.entity_id
_entity_poly.type
_entity_poly.pdbx_seq_one_letter_code
_entity_poly.pdbx_strand_id
1 'polypeptide(L)'
;KNNFELVFLVMNPGYNDLNYNVILNNAKILDIPITVFKTEIFDTVVDITESPCYLCARMRRGYLYSKAKELGCNKIALGHHYDDVIETILMGMLYGAQVQTMMPKLHSTNFEGMELIRPLYLVREDDIKAWRDYNGLNFIQCACKFTDTCTTCNNEENQSKRVEIKELIKTLKQVNPHVESNIFRSVENVNIDTVIAYKQNGVKHNFL
;
A
#
# COMPACT_ATOMS: atom_id res chain seq x y z
N LYS A 1 24.65 -12.59 -12.04
CA LYS A 1 24.25 -13.19 -10.75
C LYS A 1 23.59 -12.10 -9.93
N ASN A 2 22.34 -12.33 -9.49
CA ASN A 2 21.67 -11.41 -8.58
C ASN A 2 22.37 -11.50 -7.22
N ASN A 3 22.71 -10.36 -6.62
CA ASN A 3 23.34 -10.28 -5.30
C ASN A 3 22.29 -10.27 -4.17
N PHE A 4 21.14 -10.92 -4.36
CA PHE A 4 20.08 -11.01 -3.37
C PHE A 4 19.34 -12.33 -3.49
N GLU A 5 18.75 -12.76 -2.37
CA GLU A 5 17.85 -13.89 -2.29
C GLU A 5 16.41 -13.38 -2.12
N LEU A 6 15.44 -14.07 -2.74
CA LEU A 6 14.03 -13.73 -2.66
C LEU A 6 13.26 -14.80 -1.88
N VAL A 7 12.45 -14.35 -0.94
CA VAL A 7 11.44 -15.14 -0.26
C VAL A 7 10.07 -14.55 -0.58
N PHE A 8 9.20 -15.33 -1.21
CA PHE A 8 7.82 -14.93 -1.46
C PHE A 8 6.95 -15.31 -0.28
N LEU A 9 6.64 -14.34 0.55
CA LEU A 9 5.94 -14.51 1.81
C LEU A 9 4.46 -14.19 1.65
N VAL A 10 3.59 -15.14 1.98
CA VAL A 10 2.14 -14.99 1.98
C VAL A 10 1.60 -15.10 3.39
N MET A 11 0.97 -14.06 3.89
CA MET A 11 0.23 -14.07 5.14
C MET A 11 -1.23 -14.43 4.87
N ASN A 12 -1.74 -15.46 5.52
CA ASN A 12 -3.15 -15.77 5.56
C ASN A 12 -3.77 -15.25 6.88
N PRO A 13 -4.47 -14.11 6.88
CA PRO A 13 -5.07 -13.52 8.08
C PRO A 13 -6.44 -14.12 8.44
N GLY A 14 -6.83 -15.22 7.81
CA GLY A 14 -8.14 -15.85 7.93
C GLY A 14 -8.97 -15.75 6.64
N TYR A 15 -8.33 -15.82 5.48
CA TYR A 15 -9.04 -15.84 4.20
C TYR A 15 -10.01 -17.03 4.12
N ASN A 16 -11.13 -16.82 3.41
CA ASN A 16 -11.96 -17.93 2.96
C ASN A 16 -11.22 -18.76 1.89
N ASP A 17 -11.67 -20.00 1.65
CA ASP A 17 -11.01 -20.93 0.74
C ASP A 17 -10.93 -20.40 -0.70
N LEU A 18 -11.95 -19.66 -1.16
CA LEU A 18 -11.98 -19.10 -2.51
C LEU A 18 -10.82 -18.10 -2.70
N ASN A 19 -10.69 -17.13 -1.80
CA ASN A 19 -9.63 -16.13 -1.86
C ASN A 19 -8.25 -16.75 -1.67
N TYR A 20 -8.12 -17.70 -0.76
CA TYR A 20 -6.85 -18.38 -0.53
C TYR A 20 -6.40 -19.18 -1.76
N ASN A 21 -7.34 -19.91 -2.41
CA ASN A 21 -7.05 -20.65 -3.62
C ASN A 21 -6.64 -19.78 -4.80
N VAL A 22 -7.16 -18.55 -4.92
CA VAL A 22 -6.70 -17.60 -5.94
C VAL A 22 -5.21 -17.28 -5.77
N ILE A 23 -4.75 -17.06 -4.54
CA ILE A 23 -3.33 -16.80 -4.25
C ILE A 23 -2.47 -18.00 -4.62
N LEU A 24 -2.88 -19.21 -4.20
CA LEU A 24 -2.14 -20.44 -4.51
C LEU A 24 -2.07 -20.71 -6.01
N ASN A 25 -3.18 -20.48 -6.71
CA ASN A 25 -3.26 -20.68 -8.16
C ASN A 25 -2.35 -19.69 -8.92
N ASN A 26 -2.35 -18.42 -8.54
CA ASN A 26 -1.44 -17.43 -9.13
C ASN A 26 0.03 -17.82 -8.92
N ALA A 27 0.39 -18.26 -7.72
CA ALA A 27 1.74 -18.73 -7.43
C ALA A 27 2.14 -19.92 -8.32
N LYS A 28 1.20 -20.86 -8.54
CA LYS A 28 1.39 -22.01 -9.42
C LYS A 28 1.53 -21.60 -10.88
N ILE A 29 0.69 -20.69 -11.40
CA ILE A 29 0.77 -20.20 -12.79
C ILE A 29 2.14 -19.55 -13.03
N LEU A 30 2.65 -18.80 -12.07
CA LEU A 30 3.93 -18.09 -12.17
C LEU A 30 5.15 -18.94 -11.79
N ASP A 31 4.94 -20.20 -11.38
CA ASP A 31 5.98 -21.09 -10.86
C ASP A 31 6.82 -20.45 -9.73
N ILE A 32 6.12 -19.76 -8.81
CA ILE A 32 6.75 -19.06 -7.69
C ILE A 32 6.62 -19.87 -6.40
N PRO A 33 7.73 -20.26 -5.76
CA PRO A 33 7.68 -20.92 -4.45
C PRO A 33 7.26 -19.91 -3.38
N ILE A 34 6.09 -20.11 -2.78
CA ILE A 34 5.58 -19.25 -1.71
C ILE A 34 5.75 -19.89 -0.34
N THR A 35 6.13 -19.09 0.66
CA THR A 35 6.10 -19.44 2.08
C THR A 35 4.84 -18.86 2.70
N VAL A 36 3.95 -19.73 3.16
CA VAL A 36 2.66 -19.30 3.75
C VAL A 36 2.74 -19.40 5.28
N PHE A 37 2.24 -18.37 5.97
CA PHE A 37 2.00 -18.43 7.41
C PHE A 37 0.59 -17.91 7.72
N LYS A 38 -0.02 -18.45 8.78
CA LYS A 38 -1.38 -18.10 9.21
C LYS A 38 -1.33 -17.15 10.40
N THR A 39 -2.33 -16.31 10.51
CA THR A 39 -2.59 -15.44 11.67
C THR A 39 -4.10 -15.36 11.90
N GLU A 40 -4.50 -14.97 13.11
CA GLU A 40 -5.91 -14.81 13.51
C GLU A 40 -6.34 -13.33 13.47
N ILE A 41 -5.76 -12.54 12.55
CA ILE A 41 -6.04 -11.09 12.50
C ILE A 41 -7.52 -10.82 12.27
N PHE A 42 -8.16 -11.53 11.34
CA PHE A 42 -9.57 -11.29 11.05
C PHE A 42 -10.48 -11.63 12.23
N ASP A 43 -10.15 -12.65 13.01
CA ASP A 43 -10.91 -13.02 14.20
C ASP A 43 -10.67 -11.98 15.33
N THR A 44 -9.46 -11.43 15.42
CA THR A 44 -9.11 -10.40 16.40
C THR A 44 -9.81 -9.06 16.13
N VAL A 45 -10.00 -8.68 14.86
CA VAL A 45 -10.55 -7.36 14.51
C VAL A 45 -12.06 -7.37 14.26
N VAL A 46 -12.71 -8.54 14.25
CA VAL A 46 -14.14 -8.68 13.95
C VAL A 46 -15.04 -7.92 14.93
N ASP A 47 -14.67 -7.89 16.20
CA ASP A 47 -15.45 -7.25 17.28
C ASP A 47 -15.08 -5.78 17.52
N ILE A 48 -14.16 -5.23 16.71
CA ILE A 48 -13.69 -3.87 16.88
C ILE A 48 -14.50 -2.92 16.02
N THR A 49 -15.20 -1.99 16.67
CA THR A 49 -16.06 -0.99 16.01
C THR A 49 -15.30 0.25 15.56
N GLU A 50 -14.22 0.64 16.25
CA GLU A 50 -13.43 1.82 15.90
C GLU A 50 -12.25 1.47 14.98
N SER A 51 -12.32 1.93 13.73
CA SER A 51 -11.24 1.82 12.74
C SER A 51 -10.65 0.41 12.57
N PRO A 52 -11.46 -0.65 12.36
CA PRO A 52 -10.98 -2.03 12.25
C PRO A 52 -9.95 -2.18 11.12
N CYS A 53 -10.12 -1.47 10.01
CA CYS A 53 -9.19 -1.50 8.88
C CYS A 53 -7.79 -0.96 9.25
N TYR A 54 -7.72 0.09 10.07
CA TYR A 54 -6.43 0.63 10.54
C TYR A 54 -5.69 -0.38 11.43
N LEU A 55 -6.41 -0.99 12.38
CA LEU A 55 -5.83 -2.00 13.26
C LEU A 55 -5.38 -3.23 12.47
N CYS A 56 -6.21 -3.73 11.56
CA CYS A 56 -5.88 -4.83 10.66
C CYS A 56 -4.60 -4.54 9.87
N ALA A 57 -4.49 -3.36 9.26
CA ALA A 57 -3.31 -2.97 8.49
C ALA A 57 -2.05 -2.88 9.37
N ARG A 58 -2.18 -2.37 10.60
CA ARG A 58 -1.08 -2.29 11.58
C ARG A 58 -0.61 -3.67 12.03
N MET A 59 -1.53 -4.58 12.35
CA MET A 59 -1.22 -5.96 12.74
C MET A 59 -0.56 -6.71 11.58
N ARG A 60 -1.14 -6.63 10.37
CA ARG A 60 -0.56 -7.24 9.17
C ARG A 60 0.89 -6.83 8.95
N ARG A 61 1.17 -5.54 9.08
CA ARG A 61 2.53 -5.02 8.97
C ARG A 61 3.46 -5.64 10.02
N GLY A 62 3.06 -5.66 11.28
CA GLY A 62 3.85 -6.25 12.37
C GLY A 62 4.20 -7.72 12.11
N TYR A 63 3.21 -8.53 11.78
CA TYR A 63 3.41 -9.96 11.48
C TYR A 63 4.31 -10.19 10.27
N LEU A 64 4.15 -9.42 9.18
CA LEU A 64 5.00 -9.53 8.00
C LEU A 64 6.46 -9.20 8.32
N TYR A 65 6.73 -8.14 9.10
CA TYR A 65 8.08 -7.80 9.50
C TYR A 65 8.70 -8.87 10.41
N SER A 66 7.95 -9.34 11.43
CA SER A 66 8.43 -10.41 12.32
C SER A 66 8.79 -11.66 11.53
N LYS A 67 7.89 -12.10 10.63
CA LYS A 67 8.11 -13.32 9.85
C LYS A 67 9.25 -13.17 8.85
N ALA A 68 9.38 -12.03 8.19
CA ALA A 68 10.51 -11.76 7.31
C ALA A 68 11.85 -11.79 8.06
N LYS A 69 11.90 -11.23 9.28
CA LYS A 69 13.10 -11.26 10.13
C LYS A 69 13.45 -12.69 10.59
N GLU A 70 12.45 -13.51 10.96
CA GLU A 70 12.65 -14.95 11.28
C GLU A 70 13.25 -15.73 10.10
N LEU A 71 12.89 -15.37 8.88
CA LEU A 71 13.41 -15.96 7.64
C LEU A 71 14.75 -15.37 7.21
N GLY A 72 15.39 -14.55 8.03
CA GLY A 72 16.69 -13.93 7.74
C GLY A 72 16.65 -12.80 6.70
N CYS A 73 15.46 -12.33 6.32
CA CYS A 73 15.33 -11.22 5.38
C CYS A 73 15.72 -9.89 6.05
N ASN A 74 16.39 -9.02 5.31
CA ASN A 74 16.74 -7.66 5.73
C ASN A 74 15.89 -6.60 5.05
N LYS A 75 15.01 -6.99 4.11
CA LYS A 75 14.12 -6.09 3.38
C LYS A 75 12.74 -6.70 3.19
N ILE A 76 11.72 -5.84 3.18
CA ILE A 76 10.36 -6.18 2.74
C ILE A 76 10.07 -5.39 1.47
N ALA A 77 9.73 -6.08 0.38
CA ALA A 77 9.26 -5.49 -0.86
C ALA A 77 7.72 -5.44 -0.85
N LEU A 78 7.15 -4.25 -1.00
CA LEU A 78 5.70 -4.04 -1.11
C LEU A 78 5.32 -3.65 -2.53
N GLY A 79 4.15 -4.11 -2.99
CA GLY A 79 3.63 -3.89 -4.32
C GLY A 79 3.00 -2.52 -4.57
N HIS A 80 3.30 -1.49 -3.75
CA HIS A 80 2.81 -0.14 -4.01
C HIS A 80 3.40 0.39 -5.32
N HIS A 81 2.56 1.05 -6.10
CA HIS A 81 2.87 1.52 -7.44
C HIS A 81 2.68 3.04 -7.56
N TYR A 82 2.95 3.61 -8.74
CA TYR A 82 2.91 5.04 -9.00
C TYR A 82 1.58 5.71 -8.63
N ASP A 83 0.46 5.06 -8.96
CA ASP A 83 -0.88 5.59 -8.68
C ASP A 83 -1.14 5.66 -7.18
N ASP A 84 -0.68 4.68 -6.39
CA ASP A 84 -0.73 4.75 -4.92
C ASP A 84 0.05 5.95 -4.35
N VAL A 85 1.17 6.32 -4.99
CA VAL A 85 2.00 7.45 -4.56
C VAL A 85 1.26 8.77 -4.75
N ILE A 86 0.72 9.01 -5.96
CA ILE A 86 -0.01 10.27 -6.25
C ILE A 86 -1.31 10.39 -5.44
N GLU A 87 -2.03 9.28 -5.24
CA GLU A 87 -3.18 9.24 -4.34
C GLU A 87 -2.79 9.61 -2.90
N THR A 88 -1.67 9.07 -2.40
CA THR A 88 -1.19 9.35 -1.05
C THR A 88 -0.80 10.82 -0.87
N ILE A 89 -0.21 11.45 -1.88
CA ILE A 89 0.11 12.89 -1.85
C ILE A 89 -1.17 13.71 -1.67
N LEU A 90 -2.17 13.48 -2.52
CA LEU A 90 -3.45 14.21 -2.44
C LEU A 90 -4.22 13.91 -1.16
N MET A 91 -4.24 12.65 -0.70
CA MET A 91 -4.84 12.31 0.59
C MET A 91 -4.16 13.05 1.74
N GLY A 92 -2.83 13.14 1.73
CA GLY A 92 -2.08 13.90 2.72
C GLY A 92 -2.46 15.37 2.74
N MET A 93 -2.59 16.00 1.57
CA MET A 93 -2.95 17.41 1.43
C MET A 93 -4.41 17.67 1.82
N LEU A 94 -5.37 16.92 1.28
CA LEU A 94 -6.81 17.22 1.39
C LEU A 94 -7.43 16.76 2.71
N TYR A 95 -6.91 15.67 3.29
CA TYR A 95 -7.47 15.09 4.53
C TYR A 95 -6.50 15.11 5.71
N GLY A 96 -5.20 15.23 5.48
CA GLY A 96 -4.18 15.19 6.51
C GLY A 96 -3.51 16.54 6.80
N ALA A 97 -3.83 17.60 6.04
CA ALA A 97 -3.15 18.90 6.12
C ALA A 97 -1.61 18.78 6.07
N GLN A 98 -1.10 17.85 5.25
CA GLN A 98 0.32 17.54 5.14
C GLN A 98 0.73 17.33 3.69
N VAL A 99 1.86 17.92 3.29
CA VAL A 99 2.52 17.59 2.02
C VAL A 99 3.54 16.50 2.32
N GLN A 100 3.17 15.26 2.02
CA GLN A 100 4.02 14.08 2.22
C GLN A 100 3.67 12.98 1.22
N THR A 101 4.59 12.06 1.00
CA THR A 101 4.38 10.89 0.16
C THR A 101 4.89 9.62 0.83
N MET A 102 4.57 8.47 0.25
CA MET A 102 5.25 7.23 0.62
C MET A 102 6.62 7.18 -0.06
N MET A 103 7.67 6.94 0.71
CA MET A 103 9.03 6.87 0.17
C MET A 103 9.27 5.54 -0.56
N PRO A 104 10.06 5.50 -1.65
CA PRO A 104 10.42 4.26 -2.35
C PRO A 104 11.22 3.30 -1.47
N LYS A 105 11.94 3.83 -0.48
CA LYS A 105 12.73 3.09 0.50
C LYS A 105 12.62 3.76 1.88
N LEU A 106 12.46 2.93 2.92
CA LEU A 106 12.38 3.38 4.32
C LEU A 106 13.12 2.40 5.22
N HIS A 107 13.87 2.91 6.20
CA HIS A 107 14.32 2.11 7.32
C HIS A 107 13.18 1.89 8.31
N SER A 108 13.03 0.69 8.83
CA SER A 108 12.03 0.42 9.85
C SER A 108 12.47 0.98 11.20
N THR A 109 11.60 1.76 11.84
CA THR A 109 11.83 2.28 13.19
C THR A 109 11.55 1.23 14.28
N ASN A 110 10.71 0.24 13.99
CA ASN A 110 10.28 -0.77 14.96
C ASN A 110 11.01 -2.11 14.81
N PHE A 111 11.68 -2.34 13.69
CA PHE A 111 12.40 -3.58 13.38
C PHE A 111 13.82 -3.20 12.93
N GLU A 112 14.72 -3.16 13.89
CA GLU A 112 16.12 -2.82 13.64
C GLU A 112 16.75 -3.70 12.57
N GLY A 113 17.49 -3.08 11.65
CA GLY A 113 18.14 -3.75 10.51
C GLY A 113 17.21 -4.07 9.34
N MET A 114 15.90 -3.78 9.44
CA MET A 114 14.94 -4.01 8.37
C MET A 114 14.68 -2.76 7.54
N GLU A 115 14.59 -2.93 6.22
CA GLU A 115 14.16 -1.88 5.29
C GLU A 115 12.85 -2.28 4.59
N LEU A 116 12.05 -1.28 4.24
CA LEU A 116 10.91 -1.42 3.33
C LEU A 116 11.31 -0.83 1.98
N ILE A 117 11.04 -1.55 0.91
CA ILE A 117 11.24 -1.08 -0.46
C ILE A 117 9.96 -1.22 -1.28
N ARG A 118 9.82 -0.41 -2.33
CA ARG A 118 8.69 -0.44 -3.27
C ARG A 118 9.20 -0.55 -4.70
N PRO A 119 9.47 -1.77 -5.18
CA PRO A 119 10.06 -1.97 -6.51
C PRO A 119 9.18 -1.42 -7.67
N LEU A 120 7.85 -1.39 -7.46
CA LEU A 120 6.89 -0.91 -8.47
C LEU A 120 6.59 0.60 -8.37
N TYR A 121 7.38 1.36 -7.60
CA TYR A 121 7.13 2.78 -7.27
C TYR A 121 6.85 3.68 -8.49
N LEU A 122 7.47 3.40 -9.62
CA LEU A 122 7.30 4.16 -10.87
C LEU A 122 6.46 3.42 -11.93
N VAL A 123 5.90 2.26 -11.61
CA VAL A 123 5.06 1.47 -12.52
C VAL A 123 3.61 1.92 -12.38
N ARG A 124 2.90 2.04 -13.50
CA ARG A 124 1.48 2.42 -13.52
C ARG A 124 0.57 1.26 -13.14
N GLU A 125 -0.55 1.55 -12.48
CA GLU A 125 -1.57 0.56 -12.15
C GLU A 125 -2.09 -0.16 -13.40
N ASP A 126 -2.26 0.57 -14.50
CA ASP A 126 -2.76 0.01 -15.78
C ASP A 126 -1.75 -0.96 -16.42
N ASP A 127 -0.44 -0.70 -16.29
CA ASP A 127 0.59 -1.64 -16.74
C ASP A 127 0.58 -2.93 -15.91
N ILE A 128 0.34 -2.82 -14.60
CA ILE A 128 0.19 -3.98 -13.71
C ILE A 128 -1.06 -4.80 -14.09
N LYS A 129 -2.17 -4.13 -14.39
CA LYS A 129 -3.40 -4.80 -14.86
C LYS A 129 -3.18 -5.50 -16.20
N ALA A 130 -2.52 -4.83 -17.14
CA ALA A 130 -2.18 -5.43 -18.44
C ALA A 130 -1.28 -6.67 -18.27
N TRP A 131 -0.29 -6.60 -17.38
CA TRP A 131 0.57 -7.73 -17.05
C TRP A 131 -0.21 -8.88 -16.41
N ARG A 132 -1.14 -8.58 -15.48
CA ARG A 132 -2.07 -9.56 -14.89
C ARG A 132 -2.85 -10.30 -15.96
N ASP A 133 -3.47 -9.54 -16.88
CA ASP A 133 -4.34 -10.10 -17.93
C ASP A 133 -3.55 -10.94 -18.93
N TYR A 134 -2.36 -10.48 -19.30
CA TYR A 134 -1.45 -11.23 -20.18
C TYR A 134 -1.04 -12.59 -19.59
N ASN A 135 -0.86 -12.66 -18.27
CA ASN A 135 -0.47 -13.89 -17.58
C ASN A 135 -1.68 -14.72 -17.09
N GLY A 136 -2.91 -14.34 -17.37
CA GLY A 136 -4.11 -15.05 -16.93
C GLY A 136 -4.29 -15.11 -15.42
N LEU A 137 -3.80 -14.10 -14.68
CA LEU A 137 -3.86 -14.04 -13.23
C LEU A 137 -5.18 -13.42 -12.77
N ASN A 138 -5.61 -13.83 -11.57
CA ASN A 138 -6.76 -13.25 -10.91
C ASN A 138 -6.32 -12.54 -9.61
N PHE A 139 -6.65 -11.25 -9.48
CA PHE A 139 -6.34 -10.50 -8.26
C PHE A 139 -7.58 -10.40 -7.38
N ILE A 140 -7.36 -10.59 -6.08
CA ILE A 140 -8.40 -10.45 -5.07
C ILE A 140 -8.67 -8.96 -4.86
N GLN A 141 -9.90 -8.52 -5.07
CA GLN A 141 -10.27 -7.11 -4.87
C GLN A 141 -10.39 -6.74 -3.39
N CYS A 142 -11.12 -7.55 -2.63
CA CYS A 142 -11.21 -7.44 -1.18
C CYS A 142 -11.32 -8.83 -0.58
N ALA A 143 -10.42 -9.15 0.34
CA ALA A 143 -10.34 -10.48 0.95
C ALA A 143 -10.71 -10.46 2.43
N CYS A 144 -11.31 -9.37 2.91
CA CYS A 144 -11.72 -9.22 4.29
C CYS A 144 -12.99 -10.04 4.56
N LYS A 145 -13.09 -10.70 5.73
CA LYS A 145 -14.36 -11.34 6.21
C LYS A 145 -15.51 -10.33 6.31
N PHE A 146 -15.18 -9.05 6.38
CA PHE A 146 -16.15 -7.95 6.43
C PHE A 146 -16.73 -7.55 5.07
N THR A 147 -16.36 -8.22 3.95
CA THR A 147 -16.81 -7.81 2.61
C THR A 147 -18.33 -7.87 2.46
N ASP A 148 -18.99 -8.83 3.12
CA ASP A 148 -20.46 -8.94 3.09
C ASP A 148 -21.17 -7.97 4.05
N THR A 149 -20.42 -7.42 5.04
CA THR A 149 -20.93 -6.50 6.08
C THR A 149 -20.09 -5.21 6.17
N CYS A 150 -19.07 -5.06 5.36
CA CYS A 150 -18.16 -3.93 5.41
C CYS A 150 -18.85 -2.66 4.89
N THR A 151 -19.27 -1.81 5.81
CA THR A 151 -19.80 -0.47 5.51
C THR A 151 -18.81 0.40 4.73
N THR A 152 -17.50 0.12 4.85
CA THR A 152 -16.44 0.84 4.13
C THR A 152 -16.30 0.38 2.67
N CYS A 153 -16.68 -0.88 2.35
CA CYS A 153 -16.56 -1.44 1.01
C CYS A 153 -17.86 -1.41 0.21
N ASN A 154 -19.03 -1.45 0.90
CA ASN A 154 -20.34 -1.67 0.28
C ASN A 154 -21.32 -0.48 0.39
N ASN A 155 -21.01 0.56 1.17
CA ASN A 155 -21.88 1.73 1.27
C ASN A 155 -21.42 2.85 0.33
N GLU A 156 -22.30 3.25 -0.58
CA GLU A 156 -22.12 4.44 -1.42
C GLU A 156 -21.91 5.72 -0.59
N GLU A 157 -22.44 5.78 0.64
CA GLU A 157 -22.29 6.91 1.56
C GLU A 157 -20.92 6.96 2.27
N ASN A 158 -20.17 5.83 2.32
CA ASN A 158 -18.84 5.74 2.94
C ASN A 158 -17.78 5.27 1.93
N GLN A 159 -17.74 5.88 0.76
CA GLN A 159 -16.64 5.64 -0.19
C GLN A 159 -15.30 5.87 0.52
N SER A 160 -14.41 4.90 0.41
CA SER A 160 -13.05 5.06 0.90
C SER A 160 -12.45 6.35 0.34
N LYS A 161 -11.84 7.19 1.20
CA LYS A 161 -11.16 8.44 0.79
C LYS A 161 -10.22 8.24 -0.41
N ARG A 162 -9.69 7.04 -0.58
CA ARG A 162 -8.87 6.67 -1.72
C ARG A 162 -9.67 6.60 -3.02
N VAL A 163 -10.90 6.09 -3.01
CA VAL A 163 -11.78 6.04 -4.19
C VAL A 163 -12.13 7.47 -4.62
N GLU A 164 -12.48 8.33 -3.67
CA GLU A 164 -12.75 9.73 -3.92
C GLU A 164 -11.57 10.46 -4.59
N ILE A 165 -10.35 10.22 -4.10
CA ILE A 165 -9.13 10.77 -4.71
C ILE A 165 -8.88 10.21 -6.12
N LYS A 166 -9.13 8.93 -6.37
CA LYS A 166 -9.01 8.34 -7.71
C LYS A 166 -9.96 9.03 -8.71
N GLU A 167 -11.20 9.26 -8.33
CA GLU A 167 -12.16 9.95 -9.19
C GLU A 167 -11.79 11.42 -9.40
N LEU A 168 -11.29 12.10 -8.37
CA LEU A 168 -10.77 13.46 -8.49
C LEU A 168 -9.61 13.52 -9.51
N ILE A 169 -8.64 12.63 -9.43
CA ILE A 169 -7.51 12.56 -10.36
C ILE A 169 -8.01 12.32 -11.78
N LYS A 170 -8.96 11.41 -12.00
CA LYS A 170 -9.56 11.16 -13.31
C LYS A 170 -10.21 12.40 -13.90
N THR A 171 -10.97 13.12 -13.09
CA THR A 171 -11.64 14.37 -13.51
C THR A 171 -10.61 15.44 -13.88
N LEU A 172 -9.59 15.63 -13.07
CA LEU A 172 -8.52 16.59 -13.36
C LEU A 172 -7.73 16.23 -14.61
N LYS A 173 -7.54 14.94 -14.88
CA LYS A 173 -6.82 14.43 -16.07
C LYS A 173 -7.54 14.76 -17.37
N GLN A 174 -8.87 14.88 -17.37
CA GLN A 174 -9.64 15.30 -18.54
C GLN A 174 -9.32 16.74 -18.98
N VAL A 175 -8.98 17.60 -18.02
CA VAL A 175 -8.64 19.00 -18.26
C VAL A 175 -7.13 19.18 -18.48
N ASN A 176 -6.33 18.46 -17.71
CA ASN A 176 -4.86 18.54 -17.77
C ASN A 176 -4.25 17.14 -17.86
N PRO A 177 -3.77 16.69 -19.04
CA PRO A 177 -3.18 15.36 -19.22
C PRO A 177 -1.90 15.14 -18.41
N HIS A 178 -1.26 16.21 -17.91
CA HIS A 178 -0.04 16.16 -17.12
C HIS A 178 -0.30 16.16 -15.60
N VAL A 179 -1.57 16.16 -15.15
CA VAL A 179 -1.90 16.33 -13.72
C VAL A 179 -1.23 15.28 -12.84
N GLU A 180 -1.22 14.02 -13.25
CA GLU A 180 -0.63 12.93 -12.48
C GLU A 180 0.88 13.14 -12.27
N SER A 181 1.60 13.50 -13.33
CA SER A 181 3.03 13.79 -13.25
C SER A 181 3.31 15.07 -12.44
N ASN A 182 2.43 16.07 -12.52
CA ASN A 182 2.57 17.29 -11.74
C ASN A 182 2.36 17.03 -10.25
N ILE A 183 1.38 16.20 -9.86
CA ILE A 183 1.19 15.79 -8.47
C ILE A 183 2.44 15.07 -7.95
N PHE A 184 2.97 14.11 -8.71
CA PHE A 184 4.16 13.37 -8.32
C PHE A 184 5.37 14.31 -8.15
N ARG A 185 5.65 15.15 -9.14
CA ARG A 185 6.79 16.08 -9.14
C ARG A 185 6.66 17.18 -8.08
N SER A 186 5.46 17.51 -7.62
CA SER A 186 5.27 18.54 -6.60
C SER A 186 6.01 18.24 -5.29
N VAL A 187 6.19 16.97 -4.96
CA VAL A 187 6.94 16.55 -3.76
C VAL A 187 8.44 16.34 -4.02
N GLU A 188 8.87 16.35 -5.30
CA GLU A 188 10.28 16.37 -5.70
C GLU A 188 10.84 17.79 -5.80
N ASN A 189 9.98 18.79 -6.07
CA ASN A 189 10.33 20.19 -6.29
C ASN A 189 9.77 21.10 -5.20
N VAL A 190 9.99 20.75 -3.94
CA VAL A 190 9.56 21.56 -2.81
C VAL A 190 10.50 22.76 -2.68
N ASN A 191 9.99 23.98 -2.90
CA ASN A 191 10.74 25.20 -2.64
C ASN A 191 10.53 25.63 -1.19
N ILE A 192 11.54 25.40 -0.35
CA ILE A 192 11.50 25.67 1.09
C ILE A 192 11.36 27.17 1.37
N ASP A 193 11.90 28.03 0.52
CA ASP A 193 11.86 29.49 0.70
C ASP A 193 10.45 30.07 0.57
N THR A 194 9.50 29.31 0.00
CA THR A 194 8.14 29.72 -0.25
C THR A 194 7.08 28.91 0.53
N VAL A 195 7.50 28.15 1.56
CA VAL A 195 6.59 27.47 2.49
C VAL A 195 6.59 28.16 3.85
N ILE A 196 5.39 28.23 4.48
CA ILE A 196 5.21 28.90 5.78
C ILE A 196 5.93 28.18 6.91
N ALA A 197 6.00 26.85 6.84
CA ALA A 197 6.70 26.01 7.80
C ALA A 197 6.97 24.63 7.19
N TYR A 198 8.00 23.95 7.70
CA TYR A 198 8.26 22.55 7.37
C TYR A 198 8.71 21.76 8.61
N LYS A 199 8.62 20.44 8.54
CA LYS A 199 9.13 19.54 9.58
C LYS A 199 10.34 18.77 9.07
N GLN A 200 11.42 18.77 9.83
CA GLN A 200 12.60 17.96 9.56
C GLN A 200 13.05 17.27 10.86
N ASN A 201 13.25 15.95 10.83
CA ASN A 201 13.68 15.17 12.00
C ASN A 201 12.78 15.38 13.26
N GLY A 202 11.48 15.56 13.05
CA GLY A 202 10.52 15.82 14.13
C GLY A 202 10.47 17.27 14.62
N VAL A 203 11.38 18.13 14.19
CA VAL A 203 11.42 19.55 14.54
C VAL A 203 10.62 20.36 13.51
N LYS A 204 9.78 21.27 13.99
CA LYS A 204 9.05 22.22 13.14
C LYS A 204 9.91 23.49 12.97
N HIS A 205 10.17 23.85 11.73
CA HIS A 205 10.79 25.12 11.36
C HIS A 205 9.67 26.05 10.86
N ASN A 206 9.58 27.21 11.44
CA ASN A 206 8.55 28.21 11.16
C ASN A 206 9.20 29.50 10.70
N PHE A 207 8.62 30.16 9.73
CA PHE A 207 9.09 31.45 9.20
C PHE A 207 8.30 32.66 9.76
N LEU A 208 7.31 32.41 10.64
CA LEU A 208 6.52 33.43 11.33
C LEU A 208 6.96 33.55 12.78
#